data_6046d710d5ed1f335c453d1537b2c691
#
_entry.id   6046d710d5ed1f335c453d1537b2c691
#
_cell.length_a   1.000
_cell.length_b   1.000
_cell.length_c   1.000
_cell.angle_alpha   90.00
_cell.angle_beta   90.00
_cell.angle_gamma   90.00
#
_symmetry.space_group_name_H-M   'P 1'
#
loop_
_entity.id
_entity.type
_entity.pdbx_description
1 polymer ?
#
loop_
_entity_poly.entity_id
_entity_poly.type
_entity_poly.pdbx_seq_one_letter_code
_entity_poly.pdbx_strand_id
1 'polypeptide(L)'
;HDDEDHDEHEHGDKEITAMLIKFKSPMNIIQFPRQINENTNLQAAVPSYEISRLFKLFGFGIETLTYLAYLIILVSGFSLFINLFNSMRERKYEMALIRTLGASRSQLSVMVIFESLILTISGFLLGLLVSRLGVMFVSSLMEESLNYSLSSLYILNEEFWLLGLSILIGLISSLIPAIQVYKMNISEILADE
;
A
#
# COMPACT_ATOMS: atom_id res chain seq x y z
N HIS A 1 28.76 63.31 -48.81
CA HIS A 1 28.97 61.85 -48.59
C HIS A 1 27.92 61.40 -47.60
N ASP A 2 26.87 60.84 -48.17
CA ASP A 2 25.73 60.25 -47.48
C ASP A 2 26.10 58.86 -47.17
N ASP A 3 26.26 58.54 -45.88
CA ASP A 3 26.30 57.18 -45.38
C ASP A 3 24.90 56.81 -44.93
N GLU A 4 24.16 56.14 -45.82
CA GLU A 4 22.88 55.52 -45.50
C GLU A 4 23.13 54.26 -44.69
N ASP A 5 22.97 54.39 -43.37
CA ASP A 5 22.86 53.19 -42.45
C ASP A 5 21.56 52.48 -42.76
N HIS A 6 21.64 51.37 -43.53
CA HIS A 6 20.60 50.38 -43.65
C HIS A 6 20.52 49.58 -42.39
N ASP A 7 19.66 49.98 -41.45
CA ASP A 7 19.17 49.13 -40.38
C ASP A 7 18.40 47.98 -41.02
N GLU A 8 19.09 46.85 -41.28
CA GLU A 8 18.46 45.57 -41.55
C GLU A 8 17.70 45.14 -40.30
N HIS A 9 16.42 45.47 -40.22
CA HIS A 9 15.50 44.85 -39.28
C HIS A 9 15.38 43.37 -39.67
N GLU A 10 16.17 42.55 -39.00
CA GLU A 10 16.05 41.12 -38.97
C GLU A 10 14.66 40.79 -38.40
N HIS A 11 13.65 40.68 -39.29
CA HIS A 11 12.37 40.08 -38.98
C HIS A 11 12.56 38.61 -38.73
N GLY A 12 13.14 38.24 -37.57
CA GLY A 12 13.08 36.90 -37.08
C GLY A 12 11.62 36.48 -36.96
N ASP A 13 11.18 35.57 -37.80
CA ASP A 13 9.85 34.94 -37.73
C ASP A 13 9.63 34.50 -36.30
N LYS A 14 8.79 35.23 -35.56
CA LYS A 14 8.41 34.88 -34.19
C LYS A 14 7.50 33.70 -34.26
N GLU A 15 8.07 32.52 -34.11
CA GLU A 15 7.31 31.25 -33.99
C GLU A 15 6.62 31.19 -32.62
N ILE A 16 5.31 30.93 -32.64
CA ILE A 16 4.53 30.70 -31.43
C ILE A 16 4.57 29.20 -31.12
N THR A 17 5.24 28.82 -30.05
CA THR A 17 5.37 27.43 -29.63
C THR A 17 4.10 26.89 -28.98
N ALA A 18 3.35 27.73 -28.26
CA ALA A 18 2.11 27.33 -27.59
C ALA A 18 1.19 28.56 -27.36
N MET A 19 -0.11 28.32 -27.41
CA MET A 19 -1.13 29.34 -27.15
C MET A 19 -2.13 28.82 -26.11
N LEU A 20 -2.37 29.58 -25.05
CA LEU A 20 -3.40 29.31 -24.07
C LEU A 20 -4.67 30.09 -24.38
N ILE A 21 -5.78 29.40 -24.67
CA ILE A 21 -7.06 30.00 -25.02
C ILE A 21 -8.05 29.83 -23.88
N LYS A 22 -8.64 30.92 -23.39
CA LYS A 22 -9.71 30.93 -22.39
C LYS A 22 -11.06 31.14 -23.04
N PHE A 23 -11.96 30.19 -22.97
CA PHE A 23 -13.30 30.29 -23.51
C PHE A 23 -14.29 30.85 -22.50
N LYS A 24 -15.26 31.65 -22.99
CA LYS A 24 -16.38 32.18 -22.19
C LYS A 24 -17.56 31.18 -22.13
N SER A 25 -17.65 30.25 -23.09
CA SER A 25 -18.73 29.27 -23.18
C SER A 25 -18.19 27.86 -23.02
N PRO A 26 -18.83 27.01 -22.19
CA PRO A 26 -18.46 25.60 -21.99
C PRO A 26 -18.52 24.77 -23.30
N MET A 27 -19.44 25.13 -24.22
CA MET A 27 -19.60 24.40 -25.48
C MET A 27 -18.35 24.50 -26.36
N ASN A 28 -17.72 25.66 -26.37
CA ASN A 28 -16.52 25.92 -27.20
C ASN A 28 -15.29 25.16 -26.67
N ILE A 29 -15.26 24.83 -25.37
CA ILE A 29 -14.16 24.04 -24.77
C ILE A 29 -14.08 22.63 -25.38
N ILE A 30 -15.22 22.07 -25.76
CA ILE A 30 -15.29 20.70 -26.31
C ILE A 30 -15.14 20.71 -27.84
N GLN A 31 -15.81 21.68 -28.51
CA GLN A 31 -15.87 21.67 -29.98
C GLN A 31 -14.60 22.24 -30.64
N PHE A 32 -14.03 23.27 -30.06
CA PHE A 32 -12.91 23.99 -30.68
C PHE A 32 -11.62 23.13 -30.78
N PRO A 33 -11.19 22.42 -29.75
CA PRO A 33 -10.01 21.54 -29.88
C PRO A 33 -10.19 20.42 -30.92
N ARG A 34 -11.41 19.88 -31.02
CA ARG A 34 -11.74 18.87 -32.01
C ARG A 34 -11.65 19.46 -33.43
N GLN A 35 -12.19 20.65 -33.63
CA GLN A 35 -12.18 21.33 -34.92
C GLN A 35 -10.76 21.70 -35.39
N ILE A 36 -9.88 22.10 -34.45
CA ILE A 36 -8.47 22.33 -34.74
C ILE A 36 -7.76 21.06 -35.12
N ASN A 37 -7.92 19.97 -34.35
CA ASN A 37 -7.24 18.71 -34.58
C ASN A 37 -7.70 17.99 -35.86
N GLU A 38 -8.95 18.24 -36.29
CA GLU A 38 -9.51 17.64 -37.54
C GLU A 38 -9.17 18.47 -38.80
N ASN A 39 -9.05 19.81 -38.68
CA ASN A 39 -8.96 20.72 -39.84
C ASN A 39 -7.60 21.41 -40.02
N THR A 40 -6.68 21.24 -39.04
CA THR A 40 -5.36 21.91 -39.10
C THR A 40 -4.24 20.96 -38.68
N ASN A 41 -3.00 21.31 -38.97
CA ASN A 41 -1.82 20.61 -38.53
C ASN A 41 -1.43 20.97 -37.06
N LEU A 42 -2.25 21.75 -36.37
CA LEU A 42 -2.04 22.17 -35.00
C LEU A 42 -2.67 21.17 -34.05
N GLN A 43 -2.08 20.98 -32.88
CA GLN A 43 -2.60 20.12 -31.83
C GLN A 43 -3.23 20.99 -30.72
N ALA A 44 -4.52 20.80 -30.48
CA ALA A 44 -5.24 21.42 -29.40
C ALA A 44 -5.65 20.38 -28.37
N ALA A 45 -5.35 20.64 -27.09
CA ALA A 45 -5.73 19.80 -25.96
C ALA A 45 -6.49 20.59 -24.90
N VAL A 46 -7.40 19.93 -24.20
CA VAL A 46 -8.11 20.49 -23.04
C VAL A 46 -7.43 19.98 -21.78
N PRO A 47 -6.63 20.81 -21.07
CA PRO A 47 -5.85 20.34 -19.91
C PRO A 47 -6.69 19.64 -18.84
N SER A 48 -7.89 20.18 -18.55
CA SER A 48 -8.79 19.58 -17.55
C SER A 48 -9.28 18.17 -17.93
N TYR A 49 -9.49 17.89 -19.20
CA TYR A 49 -9.89 16.58 -19.69
C TYR A 49 -8.72 15.58 -19.62
N GLU A 50 -7.54 15.99 -20.09
CA GLU A 50 -6.35 15.15 -20.06
C GLU A 50 -5.92 14.82 -18.62
N ILE A 51 -5.94 15.82 -17.73
CA ILE A 51 -5.68 15.61 -16.31
C ILE A 51 -6.69 14.65 -15.69
N SER A 52 -8.00 14.80 -16.00
CA SER A 52 -9.03 13.91 -15.50
C SER A 52 -8.85 12.48 -16.02
N ARG A 53 -8.38 12.31 -17.25
CA ARG A 53 -8.05 11.01 -17.83
C ARG A 53 -6.85 10.37 -17.12
N LEU A 54 -5.81 11.14 -16.85
CA LEU A 54 -4.66 10.69 -16.07
C LEU A 54 -5.09 10.25 -14.66
N PHE A 55 -5.88 11.06 -13.96
CA PHE A 55 -6.40 10.69 -12.63
C PHE A 55 -7.25 9.42 -12.65
N LYS A 56 -8.01 9.16 -13.70
CA LYS A 56 -8.75 7.89 -13.84
C LYS A 56 -7.82 6.70 -14.03
N LEU A 57 -6.76 6.83 -14.83
CA LEU A 57 -5.76 5.78 -15.02
C LEU A 57 -4.99 5.48 -13.73
N PHE A 58 -4.56 6.52 -13.03
CA PHE A 58 -3.91 6.37 -11.71
C PHE A 58 -4.86 5.80 -10.67
N GLY A 59 -6.14 6.24 -10.65
CA GLY A 59 -7.17 5.72 -9.76
C GLY A 59 -7.37 4.22 -9.92
N PHE A 60 -7.46 3.74 -11.16
CA PHE A 60 -7.55 2.30 -11.45
C PHE A 60 -6.30 1.53 -10.94
N GLY A 61 -5.11 2.10 -11.11
CA GLY A 61 -3.87 1.52 -10.58
C GLY A 61 -3.88 1.40 -9.06
N ILE A 62 -4.27 2.47 -8.36
CA ILE A 62 -4.38 2.50 -6.89
C ILE A 62 -5.42 1.48 -6.40
N GLU A 63 -6.58 1.42 -7.05
CA GLU A 63 -7.64 0.48 -6.70
C GLU A 63 -7.20 -0.97 -6.87
N THR A 64 -6.50 -1.29 -7.96
CA THR A 64 -5.95 -2.63 -8.21
C THR A 64 -4.91 -3.00 -7.14
N LEU A 65 -4.01 -2.09 -6.77
CA LEU A 65 -3.04 -2.31 -5.69
C LEU A 65 -3.73 -2.52 -4.34
N THR A 66 -4.84 -1.84 -4.09
CA THR A 66 -5.63 -1.99 -2.87
C THR A 66 -6.25 -3.40 -2.79
N TYR A 67 -6.84 -3.90 -3.87
CA TYR A 67 -7.35 -5.28 -3.90
C TYR A 67 -6.23 -6.32 -3.72
N LEU A 68 -5.07 -6.09 -4.33
CA LEU A 68 -3.90 -6.93 -4.14
C LEU A 68 -3.46 -6.94 -2.65
N ALA A 69 -3.47 -5.78 -2.00
CA ALA A 69 -3.15 -5.67 -0.59
C ALA A 69 -4.12 -6.47 0.29
N TYR A 70 -5.43 -6.40 0.04
CA TYR A 70 -6.42 -7.22 0.75
C TYR A 70 -6.18 -8.72 0.55
N LEU A 71 -5.82 -9.15 -0.66
CA LEU A 71 -5.49 -10.54 -0.94
C LEU A 71 -4.25 -10.99 -0.15
N ILE A 72 -3.20 -10.17 -0.10
CA ILE A 72 -1.99 -10.45 0.69
C ILE A 72 -2.31 -10.55 2.18
N ILE A 73 -3.14 -9.66 2.71
CA ILE A 73 -3.59 -9.70 4.11
C ILE A 73 -4.30 -11.02 4.42
N LEU A 74 -5.19 -11.45 3.54
CA LEU A 74 -5.93 -12.70 3.69
C LEU A 74 -4.97 -13.92 3.69
N VAL A 75 -4.06 -13.99 2.72
CA VAL A 75 -3.06 -15.06 2.64
C VAL A 75 -2.15 -15.07 3.86
N SER A 76 -1.74 -13.90 4.34
CA SER A 76 -0.91 -13.76 5.56
C SER A 76 -1.64 -14.26 6.81
N GLY A 77 -2.94 -13.97 6.95
CA GLY A 77 -3.76 -14.50 8.03
C GLY A 77 -3.86 -16.01 8.02
N PHE A 78 -4.04 -16.62 6.85
CA PHE A 78 -4.02 -18.08 6.70
C PHE A 78 -2.64 -18.68 7.01
N SER A 79 -1.57 -18.04 6.56
CA SER A 79 -0.20 -18.47 6.85
C SER A 79 0.09 -18.46 8.35
N LEU A 80 -0.31 -17.39 9.05
CA LEU A 80 -0.20 -17.30 10.50
C LEU A 80 -0.98 -18.42 11.20
N PHE A 81 -2.22 -18.69 10.77
CA PHE A 81 -3.04 -19.77 11.28
C PHE A 81 -2.35 -21.13 11.13
N ILE A 82 -1.86 -21.45 9.92
CA ILE A 82 -1.18 -22.73 9.64
C ILE A 82 0.07 -22.86 10.50
N ASN A 83 0.85 -21.80 10.65
CA ASN A 83 2.06 -21.80 11.47
C ASN A 83 1.74 -22.08 12.95
N LEU A 84 0.76 -21.38 13.52
CA LEU A 84 0.32 -21.62 14.90
C LEU A 84 -0.24 -23.04 15.09
N PHE A 85 -1.02 -23.52 14.13
CA PHE A 85 -1.59 -24.87 14.17
C PHE A 85 -0.51 -25.94 14.17
N ASN A 86 0.51 -25.79 13.33
CA ASN A 86 1.63 -26.73 13.27
C ASN A 86 2.50 -26.66 14.53
N SER A 87 2.83 -25.45 14.99
CA SER A 87 3.57 -25.24 16.24
C SER A 87 2.88 -25.91 17.43
N MET A 88 1.54 -25.80 17.51
CA MET A 88 0.77 -26.48 18.57
C MET A 88 0.83 -27.99 18.46
N ARG A 89 0.81 -28.55 17.24
CA ARG A 89 0.91 -29.99 17.03
C ARG A 89 2.27 -30.55 17.44
N GLU A 90 3.34 -29.83 17.16
CA GLU A 90 4.71 -30.21 17.51
C GLU A 90 4.93 -30.18 19.03
N ARG A 91 4.30 -29.21 19.74
CA ARG A 91 4.48 -29.01 21.19
C ARG A 91 3.40 -29.65 22.06
N LYS A 92 2.58 -30.56 21.51
CA LYS A 92 1.48 -31.21 22.26
C LYS A 92 1.96 -31.87 23.54
N TYR A 93 3.07 -32.59 23.48
CA TYR A 93 3.65 -33.28 24.62
C TYR A 93 4.12 -32.31 25.71
N GLU A 94 4.82 -31.23 25.33
CA GLU A 94 5.27 -30.20 26.27
C GLU A 94 4.07 -29.55 26.99
N MET A 95 2.99 -29.26 26.25
CA MET A 95 1.78 -28.71 26.84
C MET A 95 1.06 -29.69 27.78
N ALA A 96 1.05 -30.99 27.45
CA ALA A 96 0.54 -32.03 28.34
C ALA A 96 1.38 -32.11 29.63
N LEU A 97 2.70 -32.01 29.53
CA LEU A 97 3.61 -31.99 30.68
C LEU A 97 3.39 -30.77 31.58
N ILE A 98 3.25 -29.57 31.00
CA ILE A 98 2.95 -28.36 31.75
C ILE A 98 1.61 -28.50 32.50
N ARG A 99 0.62 -29.16 31.92
CA ARG A 99 -0.65 -29.47 32.58
C ARG A 99 -0.53 -30.43 33.73
N THR A 100 0.32 -31.46 33.65
CA THR A 100 0.57 -32.39 34.78
C THR A 100 1.24 -31.67 35.96
N LEU A 101 2.00 -30.59 35.67
CA LEU A 101 2.58 -29.68 36.67
C LEU A 101 1.58 -28.71 37.29
N GLY A 102 0.30 -28.73 36.85
CA GLY A 102 -0.78 -27.97 37.48
C GLY A 102 -1.30 -26.77 36.66
N ALA A 103 -0.85 -26.56 35.42
CA ALA A 103 -1.38 -25.52 34.58
C ALA A 103 -2.84 -25.76 34.17
N SER A 104 -3.67 -24.73 34.23
CA SER A 104 -5.06 -24.79 33.82
C SER A 104 -5.21 -24.77 32.29
N ARG A 105 -6.35 -25.29 31.78
CA ARG A 105 -6.67 -25.26 30.33
C ARG A 105 -6.68 -23.86 29.76
N SER A 106 -7.23 -22.92 30.52
CA SER A 106 -7.30 -21.51 30.12
C SER A 106 -5.93 -20.85 30.02
N GLN A 107 -5.01 -21.19 30.93
CA GLN A 107 -3.64 -20.65 30.89
C GLN A 107 -2.90 -21.04 29.61
N LEU A 108 -3.01 -22.30 29.19
CA LEU A 108 -2.41 -22.76 27.94
C LEU A 108 -3.05 -22.11 26.71
N SER A 109 -4.37 -21.98 26.69
CA SER A 109 -5.05 -21.28 25.57
C SER A 109 -4.67 -19.82 25.48
N VAL A 110 -4.56 -19.13 26.62
CA VAL A 110 -4.12 -17.74 26.68
C VAL A 110 -2.66 -17.62 26.22
N MET A 111 -1.79 -18.58 26.55
CA MET A 111 -0.41 -18.60 26.07
C MET A 111 -0.34 -18.61 24.52
N VAL A 112 -1.18 -19.42 23.86
CA VAL A 112 -1.26 -19.45 22.39
C VAL A 112 -1.71 -18.11 21.81
N ILE A 113 -2.68 -17.45 22.45
CA ILE A 113 -3.15 -16.13 22.03
C ILE A 113 -2.03 -15.09 22.17
N PHE A 114 -1.28 -15.12 23.29
CA PHE A 114 -0.13 -14.23 23.49
C PHE A 114 0.98 -14.48 22.45
N GLU A 115 1.29 -15.74 22.14
CA GLU A 115 2.25 -16.10 21.08
C GLU A 115 1.84 -15.49 19.73
N SER A 116 0.57 -15.62 19.36
CA SER A 116 0.01 -15.01 18.15
C SER A 116 0.13 -13.48 18.16
N LEU A 117 -0.19 -12.82 19.28
CA LEU A 117 -0.09 -11.38 19.40
C LEU A 117 1.35 -10.89 19.29
N ILE A 118 2.30 -11.57 19.92
CA ILE A 118 3.73 -11.23 19.82
C ILE A 118 4.21 -11.37 18.38
N LEU A 119 3.85 -12.45 17.68
CA LEU A 119 4.18 -12.67 16.27
C LEU A 119 3.57 -11.56 15.37
N THR A 120 2.32 -11.22 15.61
CA THR A 120 1.60 -10.20 14.83
C THR A 120 2.19 -8.81 15.05
N ILE A 121 2.44 -8.43 16.31
CA ILE A 121 3.01 -7.11 16.63
C ILE A 121 4.44 -7.01 16.09
N SER A 122 5.27 -8.03 16.28
CA SER A 122 6.64 -8.04 15.74
C SER A 122 6.65 -7.99 14.21
N GLY A 123 5.76 -8.74 13.57
CA GLY A 123 5.57 -8.69 12.12
C GLY A 123 5.12 -7.31 11.62
N PHE A 124 4.18 -6.67 12.32
CA PHE A 124 3.73 -5.31 12.01
C PHE A 124 4.88 -4.30 12.13
N LEU A 125 5.66 -4.35 13.21
CA LEU A 125 6.81 -3.45 13.41
C LEU A 125 7.87 -3.63 12.33
N LEU A 126 8.20 -4.87 11.99
CA LEU A 126 9.14 -5.18 10.89
C LEU A 126 8.58 -4.71 9.55
N GLY A 127 7.31 -4.92 9.27
CA GLY A 127 6.64 -4.44 8.07
C GLY A 127 6.67 -2.91 7.95
N LEU A 128 6.41 -2.21 9.05
CA LEU A 128 6.47 -0.76 9.11
C LEU A 128 7.90 -0.25 8.84
N LEU A 129 8.91 -0.90 9.44
CA LEU A 129 10.31 -0.56 9.22
C LEU A 129 10.70 -0.76 7.74
N VAL A 130 10.36 -1.90 7.15
CA VAL A 130 10.63 -2.18 5.73
C VAL A 130 9.91 -1.19 4.82
N SER A 131 8.66 -0.84 5.14
CA SER A 131 7.89 0.18 4.41
C SER A 131 8.58 1.54 4.44
N ARG A 132 9.06 2.00 5.62
CA ARG A 132 9.79 3.27 5.75
C ARG A 132 11.10 3.27 4.97
N LEU A 133 11.87 2.19 5.04
CA LEU A 133 13.09 2.03 4.26
C LEU A 133 12.80 2.04 2.75
N GLY A 134 11.73 1.37 2.32
CA GLY A 134 11.29 1.35 0.93
C GLY A 134 10.92 2.75 0.41
N VAL A 135 10.13 3.51 1.17
CA VAL A 135 9.77 4.89 0.81
C VAL A 135 11.01 5.79 0.77
N MET A 136 11.93 5.66 1.73
CA MET A 136 13.17 6.42 1.76
C MET A 136 14.05 6.11 0.54
N PHE A 137 14.16 4.84 0.17
CA PHE A 137 14.92 4.41 -1.01
C PHE A 137 14.33 4.96 -2.30
N VAL A 138 13.01 4.86 -2.48
CA VAL A 138 12.32 5.42 -3.66
C VAL A 138 12.44 6.95 -3.69
N SER A 139 12.29 7.61 -2.54
CA SER A 139 12.47 9.07 -2.43
C SER A 139 13.86 9.51 -2.87
N SER A 140 14.91 8.81 -2.44
CA SER A 140 16.30 9.15 -2.83
C SER A 140 16.54 9.03 -4.33
N LEU A 141 15.88 8.09 -5.00
CA LEU A 141 15.95 7.96 -6.47
C LEU A 141 15.20 9.07 -7.20
N MET A 142 14.16 9.63 -6.57
CA MET A 142 13.31 10.67 -7.16
C MET A 142 13.78 12.10 -6.83
N GLU A 143 14.49 12.31 -5.73
CA GLU A 143 15.06 13.63 -5.35
C GLU A 143 16.00 14.17 -6.43
N GLU A 144 16.69 13.31 -7.14
CA GLU A 144 17.58 13.67 -8.26
C GLU A 144 16.80 14.22 -9.47
N SER A 145 15.49 13.92 -9.56
CA SER A 145 14.62 14.30 -10.70
C SER A 145 13.56 15.35 -10.36
N LEU A 146 13.11 15.50 -9.13
CA LEU A 146 11.88 16.24 -8.78
C LEU A 146 12.00 16.98 -7.44
N ASN A 147 12.96 17.64 -6.99
CA ASN A 147 13.01 18.55 -5.79
C ASN A 147 11.88 18.39 -4.72
N TYR A 148 11.32 17.18 -4.58
CA TYR A 148 10.27 16.83 -3.62
C TYR A 148 10.85 15.97 -2.51
N SER A 149 11.03 16.51 -1.31
CA SER A 149 11.34 15.72 -0.12
C SER A 149 10.04 15.10 0.41
N LEU A 150 9.86 13.81 0.16
CA LEU A 150 8.81 13.03 0.82
C LEU A 150 9.19 12.87 2.30
N SER A 151 8.49 13.55 3.21
CA SER A 151 8.69 13.40 4.65
C SER A 151 8.24 11.98 5.09
N SER A 152 9.17 11.03 5.05
CA SER A 152 8.93 9.61 5.34
C SER A 152 8.68 9.30 6.84
N LEU A 153 8.81 10.29 7.72
CA LEU A 153 8.74 10.12 9.17
C LEU A 153 7.36 10.48 9.78
N TYR A 154 6.41 10.95 8.98
CA TYR A 154 5.09 11.28 9.51
C TYR A 154 4.29 9.99 9.75
N ILE A 155 3.85 9.78 11.01
CA ILE A 155 2.96 8.67 11.36
C ILE A 155 1.57 9.03 10.85
N LEU A 156 1.04 8.23 9.92
CA LEU A 156 -0.29 8.43 9.35
C LEU A 156 -1.35 7.80 10.27
N ASN A 157 -2.53 8.39 10.32
CA ASN A 157 -3.68 7.82 11.04
C ASN A 157 -4.04 6.42 10.54
N GLU A 158 -3.77 6.13 9.26
CA GLU A 158 -4.01 4.84 8.62
C GLU A 158 -3.14 3.73 9.23
N GLU A 159 -1.96 4.04 9.75
CA GLU A 159 -1.07 3.06 10.40
C GLU A 159 -1.68 2.49 11.69
N PHE A 160 -2.43 3.30 12.44
CA PHE A 160 -3.17 2.82 13.60
C PHE A 160 -4.31 1.86 13.22
N TRP A 161 -4.99 2.13 12.09
CA TRP A 161 -6.00 1.22 11.55
C TRP A 161 -5.37 -0.11 11.10
N LEU A 162 -4.21 -0.06 10.45
CA LEU A 162 -3.46 -1.25 10.05
C LEU A 162 -2.99 -2.07 11.26
N LEU A 163 -2.53 -1.40 12.34
CA LEU A 163 -2.17 -2.07 13.59
C LEU A 163 -3.40 -2.77 14.19
N GLY A 164 -4.53 -2.08 14.29
CA GLY A 164 -5.78 -2.66 14.78
C GLY A 164 -6.22 -3.87 13.95
N LEU A 165 -6.15 -3.77 12.61
CA LEU A 165 -6.46 -4.85 11.69
C LEU A 165 -5.51 -6.05 11.87
N SER A 166 -4.21 -5.79 12.03
CA SER A 166 -3.21 -6.83 12.27
C SER A 166 -3.49 -7.60 13.55
N ILE A 167 -3.76 -6.89 14.65
CA ILE A 167 -4.12 -7.51 15.93
C ILE A 167 -5.39 -8.36 15.79
N LEU A 168 -6.40 -7.86 15.09
CA LEU A 168 -7.65 -8.59 14.85
C LEU A 168 -7.40 -9.89 14.07
N ILE A 169 -6.57 -9.86 13.03
CA ILE A 169 -6.19 -11.04 12.26
C ILE A 169 -5.41 -12.03 13.14
N GLY A 170 -4.47 -11.56 13.95
CA GLY A 170 -3.72 -12.38 14.89
C GLY A 170 -4.64 -13.10 15.89
N LEU A 171 -5.62 -12.39 16.45
CA LEU A 171 -6.61 -12.97 17.35
C LEU A 171 -7.48 -14.01 16.66
N ILE A 172 -8.01 -13.72 15.47
CA ILE A 172 -8.83 -14.67 14.70
C ILE A 172 -8.03 -15.92 14.36
N SER A 173 -6.78 -15.77 13.88
CA SER A 173 -5.90 -16.87 13.50
C SER A 173 -5.54 -17.76 14.68
N SER A 174 -5.43 -17.22 15.89
CA SER A 174 -5.12 -17.97 17.10
C SER A 174 -6.33 -18.69 17.73
N LEU A 175 -7.55 -18.32 17.34
CA LEU A 175 -8.77 -18.79 18.00
C LEU A 175 -8.91 -20.33 17.92
N ILE A 176 -8.73 -20.90 16.74
CA ILE A 176 -8.86 -22.34 16.52
C ILE A 176 -7.75 -23.12 17.24
N PRO A 177 -6.44 -22.77 17.12
CA PRO A 177 -5.38 -23.40 17.91
C PRO A 177 -5.63 -23.30 19.42
N ALA A 178 -6.04 -22.15 19.93
CA ALA A 178 -6.33 -21.95 21.35
C ALA A 178 -7.49 -22.84 21.85
N ILE A 179 -8.54 -23.02 21.05
CA ILE A 179 -9.66 -23.93 21.37
C ILE A 179 -9.19 -25.40 21.35
N GLN A 180 -8.32 -25.76 20.43
CA GLN A 180 -7.76 -27.13 20.39
C GLN A 180 -6.95 -27.43 21.63
N VAL A 181 -6.09 -26.53 22.09
CA VAL A 181 -5.32 -26.67 23.32
C VAL A 181 -6.25 -26.76 24.55
N TYR A 182 -7.32 -25.97 24.56
CA TYR A 182 -8.31 -26.05 25.64
C TYR A 182 -9.00 -27.41 25.76
N LYS A 183 -9.32 -28.03 24.60
CA LYS A 183 -10.03 -29.32 24.51
C LYS A 183 -9.11 -30.55 24.61
N MET A 184 -7.79 -30.40 24.68
CA MET A 184 -6.80 -31.46 24.65
C MET A 184 -6.91 -32.39 25.87
N ASN A 185 -6.94 -33.70 25.61
CA ASN A 185 -6.96 -34.76 26.65
C ASN A 185 -5.54 -35.21 26.97
N ILE A 186 -5.11 -35.00 28.22
CA ILE A 186 -3.74 -35.35 28.66
C ILE A 186 -3.50 -36.85 28.66
N SER A 187 -4.50 -37.63 29.11
CA SER A 187 -4.38 -39.10 29.24
C SER A 187 -4.15 -39.79 27.90
N GLU A 188 -4.70 -39.25 26.83
CA GLU A 188 -4.55 -39.81 25.49
C GLU A 188 -3.16 -39.48 24.90
N ILE A 189 -2.64 -38.27 25.13
CA ILE A 189 -1.34 -37.84 24.61
C ILE A 189 -0.17 -38.53 25.32
N LEU A 190 -0.30 -38.77 26.62
CA LEU A 190 0.73 -39.48 27.41
C LEU A 190 0.69 -41.00 27.23
N ALA A 191 -0.39 -41.56 26.67
CA ALA A 191 -0.52 -42.99 26.42
C ALA A 191 -0.07 -43.40 25.00
N ASP A 192 0.08 -42.44 24.08
CA ASP A 192 0.46 -42.66 22.68
C ASP A 192 2.00 -42.68 22.45
N GLU A 193 2.81 -42.58 23.54
CA GLU A 193 4.25 -42.72 23.55
C GLU A 193 4.64 -44.03 24.29
#